data_ed9cb68149970feac9b67fc43b8caa58
#
_entry.id   ed9cb68149970feac9b67fc43b8caa58
#
_cell.length_a   1.000
_cell.length_b   1.000
_cell.length_c   1.000
_cell.angle_alpha   90.00
_cell.angle_beta   90.00
_cell.angle_gamma   90.00
#
_symmetry.space_group_name_H-M   'P 1'
#
loop_
_entity.id
_entity.type
_entity.pdbx_description
1 polymer ?
#
loop_
_entity_poly.entity_id
_entity_poly.type
_entity_poly.pdbx_seq_one_letter_code
_entity_poly.pdbx_strand_id
1 'polypeptide(L)'
;MEIRHLLYFKTVAEQLHFRNAAAKLFISQPPLSRQIKELEEELGVQLFSRSNKRVTLTDAGKYFKVEVDAIFARLEESKNMVRQIHLNENGEFKIGYISSVYQTYLAEVLKSMHKEFPYIKTSLYEVPTITQIDALEQGKLDVGILRAPVHSEKLKQQTLFFDPFVVVVPSTTKNFNTQQDLALFIKSSPFIFFNKEFAPYYNDKLMEICGRMGFKPDITHEANNVHSILQLIEAGLGVSILPSSIKRQYHYLQVSFIELDQIPVNTEVVLAYKQTNKSTALKWFIENYKSQSFND
;
A
#
# COMPACT_ATOMS: atom_id res chain seq x y z
N MET A 1 -26.22 8.19 -35.35
CA MET A 1 -26.16 7.33 -34.14
C MET A 1 -25.84 8.18 -32.89
N GLU A 2 -26.63 8.06 -31.85
CA GLU A 2 -26.49 8.78 -30.57
C GLU A 2 -26.21 7.81 -29.44
N ILE A 3 -25.64 8.31 -28.30
CA ILE A 3 -25.40 7.49 -27.10
C ILE A 3 -26.68 6.82 -26.58
N ARG A 4 -27.83 7.47 -26.77
CA ARG A 4 -29.14 6.92 -26.43
C ARG A 4 -29.47 5.64 -27.20
N HIS A 5 -29.15 5.57 -28.48
CA HIS A 5 -29.32 4.37 -29.31
C HIS A 5 -28.49 3.21 -28.77
N LEU A 6 -27.24 3.49 -28.39
CA LEU A 6 -26.35 2.48 -27.79
C LEU A 6 -26.88 1.96 -26.44
N LEU A 7 -27.42 2.86 -25.59
CA LEU A 7 -28.02 2.49 -24.30
C LEU A 7 -29.24 1.60 -24.52
N TYR A 8 -30.10 1.96 -25.47
CA TYR A 8 -31.28 1.19 -25.77
C TYR A 8 -30.93 -0.18 -26.34
N PHE A 9 -29.98 -0.25 -27.27
CA PHE A 9 -29.46 -1.50 -27.79
C PHE A 9 -28.88 -2.39 -26.67
N LYS A 10 -28.01 -1.85 -25.83
CA LYS A 10 -27.42 -2.57 -24.68
C LYS A 10 -28.51 -3.16 -23.79
N THR A 11 -29.49 -2.33 -23.44
CA THR A 11 -30.57 -2.79 -22.52
C THR A 11 -31.41 -3.90 -23.17
N VAL A 12 -31.73 -3.81 -24.48
CA VAL A 12 -32.46 -4.88 -25.18
C VAL A 12 -31.61 -6.14 -25.30
N ALA A 13 -30.30 -6.00 -25.55
CA ALA A 13 -29.33 -7.10 -25.64
C ALA A 13 -29.16 -7.86 -24.33
N GLU A 14 -29.24 -7.15 -23.19
CA GLU A 14 -29.23 -7.75 -21.85
C GLU A 14 -30.52 -8.48 -21.49
N GLN A 15 -31.67 -7.88 -21.85
CA GLN A 15 -32.99 -8.42 -21.46
C GLN A 15 -33.51 -9.48 -22.47
N LEU A 16 -33.03 -9.46 -23.70
CA LEU A 16 -33.54 -10.25 -24.82
C LEU A 16 -35.09 -10.22 -24.94
N HIS A 17 -35.68 -9.10 -24.46
CA HIS A 17 -37.10 -8.88 -24.43
C HIS A 17 -37.44 -7.38 -24.44
N PHE A 18 -38.03 -6.88 -25.52
CA PHE A 18 -38.30 -5.45 -25.72
C PHE A 18 -39.17 -4.82 -24.62
N ARG A 19 -40.21 -5.52 -24.16
CA ARG A 19 -41.09 -5.00 -23.09
C ARG A 19 -40.35 -4.86 -21.77
N ASN A 20 -39.50 -5.83 -21.39
CA ASN A 20 -38.72 -5.77 -20.17
C ASN A 20 -37.64 -4.69 -20.25
N ALA A 21 -36.98 -4.56 -21.41
CA ALA A 21 -36.02 -3.51 -21.67
C ALA A 21 -36.67 -2.11 -21.59
N ALA A 22 -37.85 -1.93 -22.18
CA ALA A 22 -38.61 -0.68 -22.09
C ALA A 22 -38.98 -0.33 -20.64
N ALA A 23 -39.43 -1.31 -19.86
CA ALA A 23 -39.72 -1.13 -18.43
C ALA A 23 -38.44 -0.70 -17.65
N LYS A 24 -37.30 -1.35 -17.90
CA LYS A 24 -36.00 -1.00 -17.29
C LYS A 24 -35.54 0.42 -17.64
N LEU A 25 -35.90 0.90 -18.83
CA LEU A 25 -35.59 2.24 -19.34
C LEU A 25 -36.64 3.30 -18.96
N PHE A 26 -37.71 2.90 -18.29
CA PHE A 26 -38.84 3.77 -17.94
C PHE A 26 -39.52 4.44 -19.15
N ILE A 27 -39.64 3.71 -20.27
CA ILE A 27 -40.31 4.14 -21.49
C ILE A 27 -41.32 3.10 -21.97
N SER A 28 -42.16 3.47 -22.92
CA SER A 28 -43.05 2.50 -23.60
C SER A 28 -42.28 1.71 -24.69
N GLN A 29 -42.75 0.50 -25.00
CA GLN A 29 -42.10 -0.36 -25.98
C GLN A 29 -42.06 0.22 -27.42
N PRO A 30 -43.09 0.92 -27.97
CA PRO A 30 -43.07 1.39 -29.33
C PRO A 30 -41.88 2.31 -29.67
N PRO A 31 -41.58 3.37 -28.90
CA PRO A 31 -40.40 4.22 -29.16
C PRO A 31 -39.08 3.45 -29.07
N LEU A 32 -38.94 2.49 -28.11
CA LEU A 32 -37.74 1.66 -28.03
C LEU A 32 -37.54 0.85 -29.33
N SER A 33 -38.62 0.18 -29.80
CA SER A 33 -38.56 -0.62 -31.04
C SER A 33 -38.20 0.22 -32.25
N ARG A 34 -38.70 1.46 -32.34
CA ARG A 34 -38.39 2.39 -33.40
C ARG A 34 -36.92 2.81 -33.38
N GLN A 35 -36.39 3.16 -32.22
CA GLN A 35 -34.98 3.57 -32.04
C GLN A 35 -34.00 2.43 -32.36
N ILE A 36 -34.34 1.20 -32.02
CA ILE A 36 -33.51 0.04 -32.43
C ILE A 36 -33.55 -0.16 -33.95
N LYS A 37 -34.71 -0.01 -34.56
CA LYS A 37 -34.85 -0.10 -36.05
C LYS A 37 -34.05 0.99 -36.75
N GLU A 38 -34.11 2.23 -36.28
CA GLU A 38 -33.31 3.37 -36.79
C GLU A 38 -31.81 3.07 -36.66
N LEU A 39 -31.36 2.47 -35.57
CA LEU A 39 -29.97 2.05 -35.37
C LEU A 39 -29.56 0.95 -36.36
N GLU A 40 -30.39 -0.08 -36.55
CA GLU A 40 -30.16 -1.17 -37.51
C GLU A 40 -30.12 -0.64 -38.97
N GLU A 41 -31.00 0.29 -39.31
CA GLU A 41 -31.02 0.97 -40.63
C GLU A 41 -29.75 1.80 -40.85
N GLU A 42 -29.30 2.56 -39.86
CA GLU A 42 -28.08 3.35 -39.94
C GLU A 42 -26.83 2.49 -40.10
N LEU A 43 -26.77 1.34 -39.42
CA LEU A 43 -25.67 0.38 -39.51
C LEU A 43 -25.76 -0.52 -40.76
N GLY A 44 -26.91 -0.55 -41.44
CA GLY A 44 -27.16 -1.40 -42.60
C GLY A 44 -27.25 -2.90 -42.29
N VAL A 45 -27.39 -3.27 -41.02
CA VAL A 45 -27.43 -4.67 -40.56
C VAL A 45 -28.43 -4.88 -39.44
N GLN A 46 -29.03 -6.06 -39.36
CA GLN A 46 -29.87 -6.40 -38.23
C GLN A 46 -29.02 -6.87 -37.05
N LEU A 47 -29.27 -6.29 -35.88
CA LEU A 47 -28.61 -6.64 -34.63
C LEU A 47 -29.41 -7.68 -33.84
N PHE A 48 -30.72 -7.74 -34.05
CA PHE A 48 -31.61 -8.71 -33.41
C PHE A 48 -32.33 -9.58 -34.43
N SER A 49 -32.38 -10.88 -34.15
CA SER A 49 -33.27 -11.82 -34.81
C SER A 49 -34.56 -11.93 -34.02
N ARG A 50 -35.71 -11.78 -34.70
CA ARG A 50 -37.06 -11.81 -34.13
C ARG A 50 -37.81 -12.98 -34.73
N SER A 51 -37.74 -14.17 -34.16
CA SER A 51 -38.48 -15.33 -34.61
C SER A 51 -39.30 -15.94 -33.45
N ASN A 52 -40.53 -16.37 -33.76
CA ASN A 52 -41.40 -17.12 -32.87
C ASN A 52 -41.49 -16.62 -31.42
N LYS A 53 -41.69 -15.30 -31.22
CA LYS A 53 -41.79 -14.67 -29.89
C LYS A 53 -40.48 -14.63 -29.08
N ARG A 54 -39.34 -14.97 -29.72
CA ARG A 54 -38.02 -14.86 -29.07
C ARG A 54 -37.20 -13.77 -29.75
N VAL A 55 -36.46 -13.02 -28.94
CA VAL A 55 -35.47 -12.04 -29.38
C VAL A 55 -34.11 -12.61 -29.07
N THR A 56 -33.24 -12.69 -30.07
CA THR A 56 -31.85 -13.14 -29.92
C THR A 56 -30.95 -12.18 -30.67
N LEU A 57 -29.67 -12.09 -30.28
CA LEU A 57 -28.68 -11.33 -31.01
C LEU A 57 -28.25 -12.08 -32.29
N THR A 58 -28.12 -11.35 -33.39
CA THR A 58 -27.38 -11.82 -34.56
C THR A 58 -25.89 -11.86 -34.27
N ASP A 59 -25.04 -12.41 -35.13
CA ASP A 59 -23.60 -12.35 -34.95
C ASP A 59 -23.07 -10.92 -34.99
N ALA A 60 -23.64 -10.06 -35.85
CA ALA A 60 -23.38 -8.61 -35.83
C ALA A 60 -23.80 -7.99 -34.50
N GLY A 61 -24.97 -8.38 -33.95
CA GLY A 61 -25.45 -7.91 -32.65
C GLY A 61 -24.56 -8.35 -31.46
N LYS A 62 -24.02 -9.58 -31.52
CA LYS A 62 -23.07 -10.06 -30.48
C LYS A 62 -21.77 -9.25 -30.51
N TYR A 63 -21.20 -9.04 -31.69
CA TYR A 63 -20.03 -8.21 -31.86
C TYR A 63 -20.29 -6.78 -31.39
N PHE A 64 -21.37 -6.17 -31.87
CA PHE A 64 -21.73 -4.80 -31.51
C PHE A 64 -21.99 -4.63 -30.01
N LYS A 65 -22.51 -5.66 -29.33
CA LYS A 65 -22.68 -5.63 -27.88
C LYS A 65 -21.34 -5.48 -27.15
N VAL A 66 -20.30 -6.19 -27.57
CA VAL A 66 -18.96 -6.09 -26.96
C VAL A 66 -18.42 -4.67 -27.12
N GLU A 67 -18.54 -4.09 -28.31
CA GLU A 67 -18.08 -2.72 -28.59
C GLU A 67 -18.86 -1.65 -27.79
N VAL A 68 -20.19 -1.81 -27.70
CA VAL A 68 -21.05 -0.90 -26.93
C VAL A 68 -20.73 -1.00 -25.43
N ASP A 69 -20.48 -2.19 -24.89
CA ASP A 69 -20.07 -2.35 -23.51
C ASP A 69 -18.72 -1.66 -23.23
N ALA A 70 -17.76 -1.75 -24.15
CA ALA A 70 -16.48 -1.06 -24.07
C ALA A 70 -16.63 0.49 -24.12
N ILE A 71 -17.51 1.00 -24.98
CA ILE A 71 -17.82 2.44 -25.08
C ILE A 71 -18.38 2.97 -23.75
N PHE A 72 -19.36 2.27 -23.16
CA PHE A 72 -19.93 2.67 -21.88
C PHE A 72 -18.92 2.57 -20.73
N ALA A 73 -18.07 1.54 -20.70
CA ALA A 73 -16.99 1.44 -19.74
C ALA A 73 -16.04 2.66 -19.83
N ARG A 74 -15.64 3.03 -21.05
CA ARG A 74 -14.78 4.19 -21.30
C ARG A 74 -15.46 5.53 -20.93
N LEU A 75 -16.76 5.65 -21.14
CA LEU A 75 -17.53 6.82 -20.72
C LEU A 75 -17.56 6.98 -19.20
N GLU A 76 -17.78 5.90 -18.44
CA GLU A 76 -17.74 5.93 -16.98
C GLU A 76 -16.34 6.24 -16.44
N GLU A 77 -15.28 5.66 -17.03
CA GLU A 77 -13.90 6.05 -16.72
C GLU A 77 -13.67 7.55 -16.91
N SER A 78 -14.13 8.10 -18.04
CA SER A 78 -13.97 9.53 -18.35
C SER A 78 -14.73 10.42 -17.36
N LYS A 79 -15.93 10.03 -16.95
CA LYS A 79 -16.70 10.74 -15.91
C LYS A 79 -15.97 10.73 -14.57
N ASN A 80 -15.41 9.59 -14.19
CA ASN A 80 -14.65 9.46 -12.93
C ASN A 80 -13.39 10.33 -13.00
N MET A 81 -12.68 10.34 -14.13
CA MET A 81 -11.53 11.21 -14.35
C MET A 81 -11.85 12.69 -14.15
N VAL A 82 -12.93 13.16 -14.77
CA VAL A 82 -13.38 14.57 -14.63
C VAL A 82 -13.67 14.92 -13.18
N ARG A 83 -14.30 14.01 -12.43
CA ARG A 83 -14.55 14.20 -10.99
C ARG A 83 -13.25 14.26 -10.20
N GLN A 84 -12.31 13.35 -10.46
CA GLN A 84 -11.00 13.30 -9.79
C GLN A 84 -10.16 14.55 -10.08
N ILE A 85 -10.19 15.04 -11.32
CA ILE A 85 -9.54 16.31 -11.70
C ILE A 85 -10.15 17.48 -10.91
N HIS A 86 -11.47 17.54 -10.83
CA HIS A 86 -12.17 18.58 -10.08
C HIS A 86 -11.86 18.56 -8.57
N LEU A 87 -11.69 17.37 -8.00
CA LEU A 87 -11.37 17.16 -6.58
C LEU A 87 -9.87 17.25 -6.30
N ASN A 88 -9.01 17.56 -7.28
CA ASN A 88 -7.55 17.49 -7.19
C ASN A 88 -7.04 16.10 -6.75
N GLU A 89 -7.75 15.06 -7.11
CA GLU A 89 -7.38 13.65 -6.85
C GLU A 89 -6.48 13.06 -7.95
N ASN A 90 -6.03 13.91 -8.86
CA ASN A 90 -5.00 13.62 -9.85
C ASN A 90 -3.71 14.29 -9.41
N GLY A 91 -2.60 13.59 -9.44
CA GLY A 91 -1.31 14.15 -9.06
C GLY A 91 -0.38 13.09 -8.48
N GLU A 92 0.45 13.51 -7.56
CA GLU A 92 1.42 12.63 -6.92
C GLU A 92 1.06 12.49 -5.43
N PHE A 93 1.00 11.24 -4.94
CA PHE A 93 0.86 10.92 -3.53
C PHE A 93 2.20 10.39 -3.02
N LYS A 94 2.81 11.13 -2.12
CA LYS A 94 4.19 10.94 -1.67
C LYS A 94 4.23 10.31 -0.30
N ILE A 95 4.83 9.15 -0.20
CA ILE A 95 4.91 8.32 1.00
C ILE A 95 6.34 8.23 1.45
N GLY A 96 6.63 8.71 2.67
CA GLY A 96 7.87 8.43 3.36
C GLY A 96 7.77 7.13 4.15
N TYR A 97 8.85 6.34 4.21
CA TYR A 97 8.88 5.15 5.03
C TYR A 97 10.29 4.85 5.54
N ILE A 98 10.37 4.09 6.62
CA ILE A 98 11.63 3.57 7.16
C ILE A 98 11.88 2.15 6.63
N SER A 99 13.15 1.79 6.42
CA SER A 99 13.58 0.53 5.79
C SER A 99 13.00 -0.74 6.41
N SER A 100 12.70 -0.71 7.70
CA SER A 100 12.18 -1.89 8.43
C SER A 100 10.69 -2.19 8.21
N VAL A 101 9.94 -1.33 7.50
CA VAL A 101 8.47 -1.42 7.39
C VAL A 101 7.98 -1.72 5.96
N TYR A 102 8.88 -1.71 5.00
CA TYR A 102 8.54 -1.59 3.57
C TYR A 102 7.75 -2.76 2.95
N GLN A 103 8.06 -4.03 3.23
CA GLN A 103 7.89 -4.99 2.13
C GLN A 103 6.54 -5.70 1.97
N THR A 104 5.76 -5.95 3.00
CA THR A 104 4.59 -6.80 2.78
C THR A 104 3.29 -5.99 2.70
N TYR A 105 3.12 -5.12 3.64
CA TYR A 105 1.85 -4.45 3.86
C TYR A 105 1.65 -3.21 2.99
N LEU A 106 2.70 -2.38 2.85
CA LEU A 106 2.63 -1.16 2.03
C LEU A 106 2.32 -1.49 0.57
N ALA A 107 2.92 -2.55 0.02
CA ALA A 107 2.68 -2.97 -1.36
C ALA A 107 1.20 -3.37 -1.62
N GLU A 108 0.55 -4.05 -0.68
CA GLU A 108 -0.86 -4.42 -0.79
C GLU A 108 -1.78 -3.20 -0.73
N VAL A 109 -1.50 -2.28 0.18
CA VAL A 109 -2.26 -1.02 0.26
C VAL A 109 -2.09 -0.21 -1.02
N LEU A 110 -0.89 -0.12 -1.56
CA LEU A 110 -0.63 0.58 -2.83
C LEU A 110 -1.35 -0.08 -4.01
N LYS A 111 -1.40 -1.41 -4.07
CA LYS A 111 -2.17 -2.13 -5.08
C LYS A 111 -3.66 -1.81 -5.00
N SER A 112 -4.20 -1.70 -3.80
CA SER A 112 -5.59 -1.33 -3.57
C SER A 112 -5.83 0.15 -3.88
N MET A 113 -4.90 1.02 -3.47
CA MET A 113 -4.94 2.46 -3.78
C MET A 113 -4.92 2.74 -5.28
N HIS A 114 -4.11 2.00 -6.04
CA HIS A 114 -4.07 2.13 -7.50
C HIS A 114 -5.40 1.76 -8.18
N LYS A 115 -6.19 0.84 -7.59
CA LYS A 115 -7.53 0.51 -8.09
C LYS A 115 -8.54 1.62 -7.80
N GLU A 116 -8.46 2.23 -6.62
CA GLU A 116 -9.37 3.31 -6.20
C GLU A 116 -9.02 4.64 -6.85
N PHE A 117 -7.72 4.93 -6.98
CA PHE A 117 -7.17 6.15 -7.56
C PHE A 117 -6.22 5.84 -8.74
N PRO A 118 -6.72 5.36 -9.88
CA PRO A 118 -5.88 4.88 -10.99
C PRO A 118 -5.02 5.97 -11.64
N TYR A 119 -5.31 7.24 -11.37
CA TYR A 119 -4.62 8.40 -11.95
C TYR A 119 -3.70 9.12 -10.97
N ILE A 120 -3.61 8.64 -9.73
CA ILE A 120 -2.64 9.15 -8.77
C ILE A 120 -1.31 8.39 -8.98
N LYS A 121 -0.25 9.15 -9.26
CA LYS A 121 1.11 8.64 -9.20
C LYS A 121 1.53 8.49 -7.74
N THR A 122 1.94 7.32 -7.32
CA THR A 122 2.53 7.12 -5.99
C THR A 122 4.05 7.19 -6.06
N SER A 123 4.66 7.95 -5.14
CA SER A 123 6.12 8.07 -5.01
C SER A 123 6.54 7.65 -3.61
N LEU A 124 7.49 6.75 -3.53
CA LEU A 124 7.98 6.14 -2.30
C LEU A 124 9.37 6.67 -1.97
N TYR A 125 9.58 7.12 -0.73
CA TYR A 125 10.83 7.66 -0.26
C TYR A 125 11.30 6.94 1.00
N GLU A 126 12.37 6.17 0.88
CA GLU A 126 13.02 5.56 2.03
C GLU A 126 13.94 6.60 2.69
N VAL A 127 13.47 7.18 3.77
CA VAL A 127 14.17 8.25 4.47
C VAL A 127 13.99 8.12 6.00
N PRO A 128 14.97 8.58 6.80
CA PRO A 128 14.90 8.49 8.26
C PRO A 128 13.77 9.35 8.84
N THR A 129 13.35 9.01 10.06
CA THR A 129 12.25 9.67 10.78
C THR A 129 12.40 11.19 10.81
N ILE A 130 13.58 11.72 11.11
CA ILE A 130 13.83 13.18 11.19
C ILE A 130 13.53 13.84 9.84
N THR A 131 14.07 13.28 8.77
CA THR A 131 13.84 13.80 7.39
C THR A 131 12.37 13.71 7.00
N GLN A 132 11.67 12.64 7.42
CA GLN A 132 10.23 12.51 7.16
C GLN A 132 9.42 13.59 7.89
N ILE A 133 9.73 13.89 9.16
CA ILE A 133 9.05 14.94 9.94
C ILE A 133 9.17 16.29 9.22
N ASP A 134 10.37 16.69 8.85
CA ASP A 134 10.61 17.95 8.13
C ASP A 134 9.87 17.98 6.78
N ALA A 135 9.92 16.89 6.02
CA ALA A 135 9.25 16.80 4.73
C ALA A 135 7.71 16.84 4.84
N LEU A 136 7.15 16.21 5.87
CA LEU A 136 5.71 16.26 6.18
C LEU A 136 5.27 17.68 6.57
N GLU A 137 6.02 18.35 7.43
CA GLU A 137 5.72 19.73 7.84
C GLU A 137 5.77 20.70 6.67
N GLN A 138 6.70 20.50 5.74
CA GLN A 138 6.83 21.30 4.52
C GLN A 138 5.84 20.90 3.43
N GLY A 139 5.07 19.81 3.60
CA GLY A 139 4.14 19.28 2.58
C GLY A 139 4.86 18.65 1.37
N LYS A 140 6.11 18.25 1.54
CA LYS A 140 6.89 17.49 0.55
C LYS A 140 6.55 15.99 0.56
N LEU A 141 5.99 15.50 1.66
CA LEU A 141 5.38 14.18 1.80
C LEU A 141 3.92 14.35 2.23
N ASP A 142 3.05 13.46 1.78
CA ASP A 142 1.65 13.41 2.18
C ASP A 142 1.45 12.59 3.44
N VAL A 143 2.20 11.50 3.57
CA VAL A 143 2.16 10.58 4.70
C VAL A 143 3.56 10.01 4.96
N GLY A 144 3.84 9.71 6.23
CA GLY A 144 5.07 9.06 6.66
C GLY A 144 4.78 7.85 7.53
N ILE A 145 5.52 6.76 7.30
CA ILE A 145 5.57 5.59 8.16
C ILE A 145 6.92 5.62 8.86
N LEU A 146 6.90 5.96 10.13
CA LEU A 146 8.12 6.32 10.86
C LEU A 146 8.11 5.80 12.30
N ARG A 147 9.23 5.89 13.00
CA ARG A 147 9.34 5.49 14.40
C ARG A 147 9.11 6.67 15.33
N ALA A 148 8.32 6.43 16.38
CA ALA A 148 8.16 7.38 17.47
C ALA A 148 9.50 7.52 18.25
N PRO A 149 9.67 8.68 18.92
CA PRO A 149 8.72 9.78 19.09
C PRO A 149 8.67 10.73 17.89
N VAL A 150 7.49 11.29 17.63
CA VAL A 150 7.27 12.36 16.64
C VAL A 150 6.97 13.65 17.39
N HIS A 151 7.92 14.55 17.42
CA HIS A 151 7.78 15.84 18.08
C HIS A 151 7.40 16.91 17.06
N SER A 152 6.10 17.09 16.83
CA SER A 152 5.58 18.13 15.96
C SER A 152 4.12 18.45 16.28
N GLU A 153 3.83 19.72 16.51
CA GLU A 153 2.45 20.20 16.70
C GLU A 153 1.64 20.27 15.39
N LYS A 154 2.32 20.25 14.23
CA LYS A 154 1.68 20.35 12.91
C LYS A 154 1.24 19.00 12.37
N LEU A 155 1.76 17.91 12.93
CA LEU A 155 1.50 16.56 12.47
C LEU A 155 0.50 15.86 13.40
N LYS A 156 -0.40 15.08 12.79
CA LYS A 156 -1.15 14.04 13.46
C LYS A 156 -0.37 12.74 13.32
N GLN A 157 -0.38 11.95 14.39
CA GLN A 157 0.21 10.63 14.39
C GLN A 157 -0.78 9.60 14.89
N GLN A 158 -0.59 8.38 14.43
CA GLN A 158 -1.37 7.23 14.82
C GLN A 158 -0.47 6.02 14.91
N THR A 159 -0.49 5.35 16.07
CA THR A 159 0.21 4.09 16.28
C THR A 159 -0.28 3.03 15.29
N LEU A 160 0.66 2.39 14.62
CA LEU A 160 0.41 1.23 13.77
C LEU A 160 0.66 -0.05 14.57
N PHE A 161 1.84 -0.19 15.15
CA PHE A 161 2.20 -1.33 16.00
C PHE A 161 3.41 -1.03 16.87
N PHE A 162 3.62 -1.90 17.88
CA PHE A 162 4.85 -1.94 18.67
C PHE A 162 5.76 -3.04 18.14
N ASP A 163 7.02 -2.71 17.93
CA ASP A 163 8.02 -3.55 17.30
C ASP A 163 9.10 -3.91 18.33
N PRO A 164 9.12 -5.13 18.88
CA PRO A 164 10.14 -5.56 19.81
C PRO A 164 11.50 -5.68 19.11
N PHE A 165 12.55 -5.76 19.91
CA PHE A 165 13.91 -5.93 19.40
C PHE A 165 14.36 -7.39 19.46
N VAL A 166 15.24 -7.74 18.52
CA VAL A 166 15.91 -9.03 18.44
C VAL A 166 17.42 -8.84 18.28
N VAL A 167 18.18 -9.76 18.81
CA VAL A 167 19.61 -9.84 18.51
C VAL A 167 19.79 -10.52 17.16
N VAL A 168 20.65 -9.97 16.33
CA VAL A 168 21.00 -10.56 15.03
C VAL A 168 22.48 -10.94 15.04
N VAL A 169 22.73 -12.20 14.70
CA VAL A 169 24.07 -12.81 14.68
C VAL A 169 24.26 -13.57 13.37
N PRO A 170 25.52 -13.86 12.96
CA PRO A 170 25.76 -14.76 11.82
C PRO A 170 25.10 -16.13 12.04
N SER A 171 24.56 -16.75 10.98
CA SER A 171 23.90 -18.07 11.07
C SER A 171 24.85 -19.19 11.52
N THR A 172 26.17 -18.98 11.38
CA THR A 172 27.21 -19.90 11.85
C THR A 172 27.42 -19.87 13.36
N THR A 173 26.81 -18.90 14.06
CA THR A 173 26.92 -18.77 15.51
C THR A 173 26.19 -19.93 16.19
N LYS A 174 26.81 -20.54 17.21
CA LYS A 174 26.20 -21.64 17.96
C LYS A 174 24.94 -21.18 18.71
N ASN A 175 23.99 -22.08 18.88
CA ASN A 175 22.80 -21.82 19.68
C ASN A 175 23.17 -21.50 21.13
N PHE A 176 22.42 -20.57 21.71
CA PHE A 176 22.56 -20.20 23.12
C PHE A 176 21.54 -20.99 23.94
N ASN A 177 22.01 -21.57 25.07
CA ASN A 177 21.14 -22.33 25.98
C ASN A 177 20.40 -21.43 26.97
N THR A 178 20.97 -20.27 27.26
CA THR A 178 20.41 -19.30 28.22
C THR A 178 20.56 -17.87 27.70
N GLN A 179 19.73 -16.97 28.23
CA GLN A 179 19.87 -15.52 27.97
C GLN A 179 21.20 -14.96 28.50
N GLN A 180 21.78 -15.59 29.54
CA GLN A 180 23.09 -15.22 30.08
C GLN A 180 24.21 -15.54 29.08
N ASP A 181 24.15 -16.72 28.43
CA ASP A 181 25.14 -17.11 27.41
C ASP A 181 25.06 -16.13 26.22
N LEU A 182 23.85 -15.75 25.78
CA LEU A 182 23.64 -14.74 24.76
C LEU A 182 24.24 -13.40 25.18
N ALA A 183 23.96 -12.93 26.41
CA ALA A 183 24.49 -11.66 26.91
C ALA A 183 26.02 -11.63 26.97
N LEU A 184 26.66 -12.73 27.41
CA LEU A 184 28.12 -12.85 27.40
C LEU A 184 28.71 -12.83 26.00
N PHE A 185 28.08 -13.54 25.06
CA PHE A 185 28.53 -13.56 23.68
C PHE A 185 28.47 -12.16 23.02
N ILE A 186 27.29 -11.49 23.09
CA ILE A 186 27.13 -10.19 22.50
C ILE A 186 27.98 -9.10 23.16
N LYS A 187 28.22 -9.19 24.48
CA LYS A 187 29.13 -8.29 25.20
C LYS A 187 30.55 -8.32 24.65
N SER A 188 31.01 -9.50 24.22
CA SER A 188 32.38 -9.70 23.66
C SER A 188 32.45 -9.57 22.15
N SER A 189 31.32 -9.35 21.49
CA SER A 189 31.26 -9.23 20.03
C SER A 189 31.37 -7.78 19.57
N PRO A 190 31.98 -7.51 18.41
CA PRO A 190 31.88 -6.21 17.76
C PRO A 190 30.43 -5.88 17.42
N PHE A 191 30.01 -4.64 17.65
CA PHE A 191 28.66 -4.19 17.32
C PHE A 191 28.62 -3.40 16.02
N ILE A 192 27.54 -3.60 15.26
CA ILE A 192 27.21 -2.87 14.07
C ILE A 192 25.94 -2.06 14.37
N PHE A 193 26.03 -0.74 14.35
CA PHE A 193 24.94 0.15 14.71
C PHE A 193 24.51 1.05 13.58
N PHE A 194 23.30 1.62 13.71
CA PHE A 194 22.96 2.79 12.90
C PHE A 194 23.81 3.98 13.35
N ASN A 195 24.23 4.78 12.36
CA ASN A 195 24.84 6.07 12.65
C ASN A 195 23.90 6.92 13.51
N LYS A 196 24.43 7.50 14.59
CA LYS A 196 23.66 8.22 15.60
C LYS A 196 22.96 9.46 15.01
N GLU A 197 23.58 10.17 14.07
CA GLU A 197 22.99 11.35 13.43
C GLU A 197 21.79 10.96 12.56
N PHE A 198 21.83 9.78 11.97
CA PHE A 198 20.77 9.26 11.11
C PHE A 198 19.54 8.77 11.90
N ALA A 199 19.74 8.14 13.06
CA ALA A 199 18.68 7.54 13.86
C ALA A 199 18.91 7.71 15.37
N PRO A 200 18.90 8.94 15.92
CA PRO A 200 19.27 9.21 17.30
C PRO A 200 18.40 8.46 18.32
N TYR A 201 17.08 8.51 18.20
CA TYR A 201 16.17 7.84 19.13
C TYR A 201 16.29 6.31 19.09
N TYR A 202 16.61 5.78 17.93
CA TYR A 202 16.87 4.35 17.79
C TYR A 202 18.17 3.96 18.50
N ASN A 203 19.21 4.78 18.38
CA ASN A 203 20.47 4.58 19.07
C ASN A 203 20.27 4.60 20.60
N ASP A 204 19.46 5.52 21.14
CA ASP A 204 19.14 5.57 22.57
C ASP A 204 18.43 4.29 23.04
N LYS A 205 17.51 3.73 22.24
CA LYS A 205 16.86 2.46 22.55
C LYS A 205 17.83 1.28 22.58
N LEU A 206 18.77 1.23 21.64
CA LEU A 206 19.81 0.22 21.62
C LEU A 206 20.72 0.31 22.86
N MET A 207 21.12 1.53 23.25
CA MET A 207 21.89 1.74 24.47
C MET A 207 21.11 1.36 25.73
N GLU A 208 19.81 1.62 25.79
CA GLU A 208 18.93 1.18 26.85
C GLU A 208 18.92 -0.35 26.96
N ILE A 209 18.77 -1.07 25.85
CA ILE A 209 18.77 -2.54 25.81
C ILE A 209 20.11 -3.09 26.30
N CYS A 210 21.23 -2.60 25.76
CA CYS A 210 22.57 -3.03 26.18
C CYS A 210 22.83 -2.73 27.66
N GLY A 211 22.39 -1.57 28.15
CA GLY A 211 22.48 -1.23 29.60
C GLY A 211 21.68 -2.16 30.50
N ARG A 212 20.47 -2.57 30.09
CA ARG A 212 19.65 -3.57 30.80
C ARG A 212 20.29 -4.97 30.78
N MET A 213 21.07 -5.29 29.75
CA MET A 213 21.87 -6.51 29.68
C MET A 213 23.20 -6.41 30.42
N GLY A 214 23.50 -5.27 31.04
CA GLY A 214 24.67 -5.06 31.88
C GLY A 214 25.99 -4.80 31.13
N PHE A 215 25.93 -4.27 29.92
CA PHE A 215 27.14 -3.92 29.16
C PHE A 215 26.97 -2.66 28.31
N LYS A 216 28.11 -2.13 27.88
CA LYS A 216 28.19 -1.08 26.84
C LYS A 216 28.73 -1.73 25.56
N PRO A 217 28.05 -1.53 24.40
CA PRO A 217 28.48 -2.15 23.15
C PRO A 217 29.80 -1.53 22.65
N ASP A 218 30.66 -2.37 22.06
CA ASP A 218 31.83 -1.95 21.31
C ASP A 218 31.43 -1.74 19.85
N ILE A 219 31.17 -0.50 19.46
CA ILE A 219 30.68 -0.15 18.11
C ILE A 219 31.88 -0.05 17.17
N THR A 220 32.03 -1.05 16.30
CA THR A 220 33.13 -1.12 15.31
C THR A 220 32.71 -0.70 13.91
N HIS A 221 31.41 -0.81 13.60
CA HIS A 221 30.86 -0.43 12.29
C HIS A 221 29.57 0.34 12.43
N GLU A 222 29.38 1.32 11.54
CA GLU A 222 28.13 2.08 11.44
C GLU A 222 27.57 2.01 10.00
N ALA A 223 26.24 1.94 9.87
CA ALA A 223 25.55 1.99 8.59
C ALA A 223 24.24 2.77 8.69
N ASN A 224 23.72 3.21 7.54
CA ASN A 224 22.52 4.06 7.47
C ASN A 224 21.24 3.29 7.15
N ASN A 225 21.32 1.99 6.88
CA ASN A 225 20.16 1.16 6.56
C ASN A 225 20.32 -0.27 7.10
N VAL A 226 19.18 -0.93 7.29
CA VAL A 226 19.10 -2.30 7.82
C VAL A 226 19.84 -3.31 6.94
N HIS A 227 19.70 -3.19 5.62
CA HIS A 227 20.29 -4.13 4.67
C HIS A 227 21.82 -4.20 4.82
N SER A 228 22.48 -3.02 4.85
CA SER A 228 23.93 -2.95 5.05
C SER A 228 24.37 -3.54 6.40
N ILE A 229 23.61 -3.28 7.48
CA ILE A 229 23.88 -3.88 8.80
C ILE A 229 23.84 -5.40 8.71
N LEU A 230 22.77 -5.94 8.11
CA LEU A 230 22.59 -7.39 7.98
C LEU A 230 23.66 -8.05 7.10
N GLN A 231 24.09 -7.39 6.02
CA GLN A 231 25.21 -7.90 5.19
C GLN A 231 26.53 -7.93 5.94
N LEU A 232 26.82 -6.93 6.78
CA LEU A 232 28.01 -6.92 7.62
C LEU A 232 27.97 -8.04 8.66
N ILE A 233 26.76 -8.34 9.23
CA ILE A 233 26.57 -9.46 10.16
C ILE A 233 26.76 -10.79 9.41
N GLU A 234 26.15 -10.95 8.24
CA GLU A 234 26.32 -12.15 7.39
C GLU A 234 27.77 -12.43 7.06
N ALA A 235 28.56 -11.37 6.81
CA ALA A 235 29.99 -11.45 6.59
C ALA A 235 30.81 -11.78 7.87
N GLY A 236 30.20 -11.91 9.01
CA GLY A 236 30.87 -12.24 10.29
C GLY A 236 31.58 -11.07 10.96
N LEU A 237 31.27 -9.82 10.59
CA LEU A 237 31.95 -8.63 11.10
C LEU A 237 31.43 -8.16 12.46
N GLY A 238 30.37 -8.76 12.96
CA GLY A 238 29.82 -8.44 14.28
C GLY A 238 28.37 -8.85 14.45
N VAL A 239 27.71 -8.24 15.44
CA VAL A 239 26.32 -8.48 15.82
C VAL A 239 25.55 -7.16 15.87
N SER A 240 24.23 -7.22 15.86
CA SER A 240 23.38 -6.04 16.08
C SER A 240 22.13 -6.37 16.88
N ILE A 241 21.43 -5.33 17.32
CA ILE A 241 20.09 -5.41 17.90
C ILE A 241 19.16 -4.62 16.98
N LEU A 242 18.19 -5.28 16.38
CA LEU A 242 17.34 -4.71 15.34
C LEU A 242 15.86 -5.00 15.67
N PRO A 243 14.90 -4.25 15.08
CA PRO A 243 13.49 -4.53 15.28
C PRO A 243 13.09 -5.89 14.69
N SER A 244 12.17 -6.58 15.35
CA SER A 244 11.76 -7.94 14.94
C SER A 244 11.03 -7.98 13.59
N SER A 245 10.41 -6.87 13.19
CA SER A 245 9.70 -6.76 11.90
C SER A 245 10.58 -7.06 10.68
N ILE A 246 11.91 -6.89 10.79
CA ILE A 246 12.85 -7.18 9.70
C ILE A 246 13.00 -8.67 9.40
N LYS A 247 12.63 -9.58 10.30
CA LYS A 247 12.79 -11.03 10.12
C LYS A 247 12.11 -11.52 8.85
N ARG A 248 10.88 -11.06 8.60
CA ARG A 248 10.10 -11.46 7.43
C ARG A 248 10.74 -10.96 6.12
N GLN A 249 11.36 -9.79 6.16
CA GLN A 249 11.94 -9.13 5.00
C GLN A 249 13.26 -9.76 4.55
N TYR A 250 14.09 -10.19 5.51
CA TYR A 250 15.47 -10.61 5.27
C TYR A 250 15.71 -12.10 5.57
N HIS A 251 14.67 -12.92 5.45
CA HIS A 251 14.73 -14.37 5.68
C HIS A 251 15.71 -15.12 4.75
N TYR A 252 16.14 -14.51 3.65
CA TYR A 252 17.07 -15.07 2.67
C TYR A 252 18.55 -14.88 3.04
N LEU A 253 18.86 -14.01 4.01
CA LEU A 253 20.23 -13.79 4.47
C LEU A 253 20.67 -14.86 5.46
N GLN A 254 21.97 -15.16 5.48
CA GLN A 254 22.56 -16.16 6.40
C GLN A 254 22.82 -15.54 7.78
N VAL A 255 21.76 -15.08 8.42
CA VAL A 255 21.75 -14.54 9.78
C VAL A 255 20.71 -15.24 10.65
N SER A 256 20.93 -15.24 11.95
CA SER A 256 19.99 -15.77 12.95
C SER A 256 19.42 -14.63 13.80
N PHE A 257 18.10 -14.68 14.02
CA PHE A 257 17.37 -13.71 14.83
C PHE A 257 17.01 -14.36 16.17
N ILE A 258 17.43 -13.76 17.28
CA ILE A 258 17.27 -14.30 18.63
C ILE A 258 16.40 -13.33 19.44
N GLU A 259 15.31 -13.83 20.03
CA GLU A 259 14.38 -13.02 20.81
C GLU A 259 15.02 -12.52 22.12
N LEU A 260 14.58 -11.35 22.57
CA LEU A 260 14.96 -10.72 23.82
C LEU A 260 13.79 -10.74 24.83
N ASP A 261 13.28 -11.94 25.15
CA ASP A 261 12.05 -12.15 25.93
C ASP A 261 12.03 -11.47 27.30
N GLN A 262 13.20 -11.25 27.91
CA GLN A 262 13.32 -10.65 29.26
C GLN A 262 13.55 -9.14 29.24
N ILE A 263 13.60 -8.52 28.06
CA ILE A 263 13.88 -7.09 27.92
C ILE A 263 12.68 -6.40 27.26
N PRO A 264 11.74 -5.86 28.05
CA PRO A 264 10.51 -5.25 27.55
C PRO A 264 10.78 -3.84 26.95
N VAL A 265 11.67 -3.77 25.98
CA VAL A 265 11.97 -2.55 25.23
C VAL A 265 11.40 -2.71 23.82
N ASN A 266 10.47 -1.84 23.49
CA ASN A 266 9.84 -1.80 22.18
C ASN A 266 10.09 -0.46 21.51
N THR A 267 9.98 -0.43 20.21
CA THR A 267 9.84 0.80 19.44
C THR A 267 8.46 0.85 18.82
N GLU A 268 7.91 2.04 18.72
CA GLU A 268 6.58 2.25 18.17
C GLU A 268 6.70 2.70 16.71
N VAL A 269 5.97 2.05 15.82
CA VAL A 269 5.82 2.49 14.42
C VAL A 269 4.50 3.25 14.30
N VAL A 270 4.58 4.44 13.72
CA VAL A 270 3.44 5.34 13.59
C VAL A 270 3.26 5.78 12.15
N LEU A 271 2.01 6.02 11.80
CA LEU A 271 1.62 6.77 10.60
C LEU A 271 1.53 8.24 10.98
N ALA A 272 2.23 9.13 10.28
CA ALA A 272 2.18 10.57 10.53
C ALA A 272 1.82 11.33 9.25
N TYR A 273 1.06 12.41 9.42
CA TYR A 273 0.61 13.27 8.33
C TYR A 273 0.27 14.67 8.81
N LYS A 274 0.31 15.63 7.90
CA LYS A 274 0.01 17.03 8.23
C LYS A 274 -1.47 17.20 8.56
N GLN A 275 -1.78 17.87 9.69
CA GLN A 275 -3.18 18.07 10.15
C GLN A 275 -4.05 18.80 9.13
N THR A 276 -3.46 19.67 8.33
CA THR A 276 -4.16 20.47 7.31
C THR A 276 -4.36 19.76 5.98
N ASN A 277 -3.72 18.60 5.76
CA ASN A 277 -3.91 17.82 4.54
C ASN A 277 -5.27 17.09 4.60
N LYS A 278 -6.19 17.48 3.72
CA LYS A 278 -7.56 16.96 3.64
C LYS A 278 -7.82 16.15 2.37
N SER A 279 -6.77 15.73 1.66
CA SER A 279 -6.92 14.99 0.41
C SER A 279 -7.69 13.68 0.64
N THR A 280 -8.53 13.32 -0.31
CA THR A 280 -9.31 12.06 -0.28
C THR A 280 -8.40 10.85 -0.29
N ALA A 281 -7.32 10.91 -1.07
CA ALA A 281 -6.31 9.87 -1.12
C ALA A 281 -5.63 9.62 0.24
N LEU A 282 -5.30 10.70 1.00
CA LEU A 282 -4.74 10.56 2.34
C LEU A 282 -5.74 9.93 3.31
N LYS A 283 -7.00 10.36 3.30
CA LYS A 283 -8.05 9.76 4.16
C LYS A 283 -8.20 8.28 3.88
N TRP A 284 -8.33 7.94 2.60
CA TRP A 284 -8.44 6.54 2.17
C TRP A 284 -7.21 5.73 2.60
N PHE A 285 -6.00 6.27 2.41
CA PHE A 285 -4.76 5.61 2.81
C PHE A 285 -4.73 5.34 4.31
N ILE A 286 -5.07 6.31 5.15
CA ILE A 286 -5.12 6.17 6.61
C ILE A 286 -6.11 5.08 7.02
N GLU A 287 -7.30 5.06 6.44
CA GLU A 287 -8.36 4.10 6.76
C GLU A 287 -7.97 2.68 6.37
N ASN A 288 -7.40 2.50 5.18
CA ASN A 288 -7.04 1.18 4.66
C ASN A 288 -5.72 0.65 5.23
N TYR A 289 -4.79 1.53 5.58
CA TYR A 289 -3.54 1.14 6.24
C TYR A 289 -3.76 0.67 7.69
N LYS A 290 -4.86 1.09 8.34
CA LYS A 290 -5.26 0.65 9.68
C LYS A 290 -5.92 -0.72 9.73
N SER A 291 -6.78 -1.02 8.74
CA SER A 291 -7.72 -2.14 8.80
C SER A 291 -7.07 -3.51 8.67
N GLN A 292 -5.81 -3.56 8.23
CA GLN A 292 -5.04 -4.79 8.08
C GLN A 292 -3.97 -4.89 9.18
N SER A 293 -4.30 -4.45 10.39
CA SER A 293 -3.39 -4.54 11.52
C SER A 293 -2.77 -5.93 11.62
N PHE A 294 -1.49 -5.95 11.83
CA PHE A 294 -0.50 -6.96 12.17
C PHE A 294 -1.00 -8.08 13.11
N ASN A 295 -2.15 -8.68 12.78
CA ASN A 295 -2.62 -9.92 13.36
C ASN A 295 -2.07 -11.05 12.48
N ASP A 296 -0.80 -11.42 12.76
CA ASP A 296 -0.27 -12.81 12.72
C ASP A 296 1.21 -12.82 13.13
#